data_4d7c174dc90beaa9ec87786c7e07fc1d
#
_entry.id   4d7c174dc90beaa9ec87786c7e07fc1d
#
_cell.length_a   1.000
_cell.length_b   1.000
_cell.length_c   1.000
_cell.angle_alpha   90.00
_cell.angle_beta   90.00
_cell.angle_gamma   90.00
#
_symmetry.space_group_name_H-M   'P 1'
#
loop_
_entity.id
_entity.type
_entity.pdbx_description
1 polymer ?
#
loop_
_entity_poly.entity_id
_entity_poly.type
_entity_poly.pdbx_seq_one_letter_code
_entity_poly.pdbx_strand_id
1 'polypeptide(L)'
;MSHTPAARPLATLTAISLLAACAAEKTDPPKDATGPAPDLVENAIKVPGFADFLAVDGDAVWVTNDGRVEKWSPEGKLAAVDVPRPCGTMAIAEGSLWVANCKGGEVWRINLATAAVEAKIATGLANPKGETNVVAGAGAVWVPSDPAGKLARIDPATNAIVATVTVTPETWYLAFGFDALWAVSSEGKTLERVDPTTNAVTGTVKLGDTPGFLTAGEGAVWVQEQGDGTVAKVDPTSLAIAGRTKVGDNLKWGDIDTGGGAVWLRTTDDQTMVVIDPATLAIRARMGEAVGSGALRYTNKGVWTSAHDNQTLSWWSAPAPAP
;
A
#
# COMPACT_ATOMS: atom_id res chain seq x y z
N MET A 1 -64.44 -49.13 -47.62
CA MET A 1 -64.37 -47.66 -47.62
C MET A 1 -63.14 -47.28 -46.83
N SER A 2 -62.07 -47.06 -47.55
CA SER A 2 -60.73 -46.76 -46.93
C SER A 2 -60.49 -45.26 -46.94
N HIS A 3 -60.21 -44.71 -45.81
CA HIS A 3 -59.72 -43.33 -45.68
C HIS A 3 -58.24 -43.34 -45.31
N THR A 4 -57.43 -42.84 -46.21
CA THR A 4 -56.01 -42.55 -46.03
C THR A 4 -55.87 -41.15 -45.41
N PRO A 5 -55.08 -40.94 -44.35
CA PRO A 5 -54.75 -39.57 -43.88
C PRO A 5 -53.48 -39.06 -44.58
N ALA A 6 -53.56 -37.77 -44.96
CA ALA A 6 -52.51 -37.00 -45.60
C ALA A 6 -51.33 -36.65 -44.67
N ALA A 7 -50.16 -36.81 -45.22
CA ALA A 7 -48.91 -36.41 -44.53
C ALA A 7 -48.72 -34.89 -44.56
N ARG A 8 -48.38 -34.28 -43.40
CA ARG A 8 -47.94 -32.89 -43.27
C ARG A 8 -46.39 -32.82 -43.34
N PRO A 9 -45.81 -31.81 -43.99
CA PRO A 9 -44.37 -31.69 -44.05
C PRO A 9 -43.82 -31.08 -42.75
N LEU A 10 -42.75 -31.68 -42.21
CA LEU A 10 -41.93 -31.11 -41.11
C LEU A 10 -41.13 -29.95 -41.66
N ALA A 11 -41.29 -28.76 -41.05
CA ALA A 11 -40.42 -27.64 -41.28
C ALA A 11 -39.20 -27.75 -40.35
N THR A 12 -38.03 -27.89 -40.92
CA THR A 12 -36.75 -27.91 -40.21
C THR A 12 -36.34 -26.47 -39.88
N LEU A 13 -36.42 -26.10 -38.60
CA LEU A 13 -35.84 -24.84 -38.14
C LEU A 13 -34.31 -25.03 -37.94
N THR A 14 -33.56 -24.37 -38.80
CA THR A 14 -32.10 -24.26 -38.63
C THR A 14 -31.82 -23.14 -37.60
N ALA A 15 -31.39 -23.51 -36.41
CA ALA A 15 -30.92 -22.55 -35.40
C ALA A 15 -29.54 -22.05 -35.80
N ILE A 16 -29.43 -20.79 -36.17
CA ILE A 16 -28.15 -20.09 -36.38
C ILE A 16 -27.68 -19.61 -34.98
N SER A 17 -26.70 -20.30 -34.43
CA SER A 17 -26.01 -19.83 -33.21
C SER A 17 -25.07 -18.70 -33.59
N LEU A 18 -25.41 -17.46 -33.25
CA LEU A 18 -24.47 -16.35 -33.23
C LEU A 18 -23.54 -16.52 -32.03
N LEU A 19 -22.33 -16.99 -32.27
CA LEU A 19 -21.21 -16.82 -31.33
C LEU A 19 -20.80 -15.33 -31.35
N ALA A 20 -21.25 -14.58 -30.35
CA ALA A 20 -20.67 -13.27 -30.04
C ALA A 20 -19.27 -13.50 -29.45
N ALA A 21 -18.24 -13.34 -30.27
CA ALA A 21 -16.88 -13.25 -29.79
C ALA A 21 -16.77 -11.93 -29.00
N CYS A 22 -16.70 -12.00 -27.65
CA CYS A 22 -16.22 -10.90 -26.84
C CYS A 22 -14.74 -10.69 -27.19
N ALA A 23 -14.48 -9.76 -28.10
CA ALA A 23 -13.15 -9.20 -28.27
C ALA A 23 -12.83 -8.45 -26.97
N ALA A 24 -11.83 -8.91 -26.23
CA ALA A 24 -11.26 -8.14 -25.13
C ALA A 24 -10.73 -6.84 -25.75
N GLU A 25 -11.37 -5.74 -25.39
CA GLU A 25 -10.93 -4.40 -25.75
C GLU A 25 -9.54 -4.22 -25.15
N LYS A 26 -8.51 -4.16 -25.98
CA LYS A 26 -7.17 -3.72 -25.56
C LYS A 26 -7.33 -2.26 -25.15
N THR A 27 -7.41 -2.01 -23.85
CA THR A 27 -7.31 -0.66 -23.33
C THR A 27 -5.90 -0.16 -23.64
N ASP A 28 -5.80 0.88 -24.45
CA ASP A 28 -4.54 1.58 -24.65
C ASP A 28 -4.00 2.03 -23.26
N PRO A 29 -2.68 2.01 -23.07
CA PRO A 29 -2.11 2.54 -21.83
C PRO A 29 -2.57 3.98 -21.64
N PRO A 30 -2.85 4.40 -20.38
CA PRO A 30 -3.29 5.76 -20.10
C PRO A 30 -2.28 6.75 -20.67
N LYS A 31 -2.77 7.77 -21.38
CA LYS A 31 -1.94 8.86 -21.88
C LYS A 31 -1.37 9.60 -20.67
N ASP A 32 -0.06 9.84 -20.70
CA ASP A 32 0.59 10.67 -19.68
C ASP A 32 -0.14 12.03 -19.58
N ALA A 33 -0.34 12.50 -18.34
CA ALA A 33 -1.05 13.74 -18.11
C ALA A 33 -0.24 14.95 -18.62
N THR A 34 -0.95 15.95 -19.11
CA THR A 34 -0.35 17.19 -19.64
C THR A 34 0.11 18.19 -18.56
N GLY A 35 -0.03 17.84 -17.25
CA GLY A 35 0.47 18.67 -16.14
C GLY A 35 2.00 18.57 -16.02
N PRO A 36 2.67 19.62 -15.51
CA PRO A 36 4.11 19.56 -15.31
C PRO A 36 4.45 18.43 -14.32
N ALA A 37 5.47 17.63 -14.66
CA ALA A 37 6.07 16.70 -13.72
C ALA A 37 6.64 17.49 -12.54
N PRO A 38 6.64 16.92 -11.31
CA PRO A 38 7.35 17.53 -10.20
C PRO A 38 8.83 17.69 -10.55
N ASP A 39 9.37 18.89 -10.42
CA ASP A 39 10.79 19.13 -10.61
C ASP A 39 11.50 18.79 -9.29
N LEU A 40 11.98 17.56 -9.17
CA LEU A 40 12.66 17.05 -7.97
C LEU A 40 14.07 16.60 -8.29
N VAL A 41 15.00 16.95 -7.43
CA VAL A 41 16.41 16.54 -7.48
C VAL A 41 16.65 15.49 -6.39
N GLU A 42 17.31 14.40 -6.78
CA GLU A 42 17.68 13.32 -5.86
C GLU A 42 18.96 13.68 -5.08
N ASN A 43 18.90 13.47 -3.77
CA ASN A 43 20.05 13.38 -2.89
C ASN A 43 20.09 11.94 -2.30
N ALA A 44 20.95 11.11 -2.86
CA ALA A 44 21.09 9.70 -2.46
C ALA A 44 22.09 9.54 -1.31
N ILE A 45 21.69 8.84 -0.27
CA ILE A 45 22.46 8.55 0.94
C ILE A 45 22.75 7.05 0.97
N LYS A 46 24.00 6.67 1.19
CA LYS A 46 24.36 5.26 1.36
C LYS A 46 23.96 4.76 2.75
N VAL A 47 23.11 3.73 2.81
CA VAL A 47 22.64 3.09 4.04
C VAL A 47 22.94 1.60 3.99
N PRO A 48 24.06 1.14 4.55
CA PRO A 48 24.44 -0.27 4.50
C PRO A 48 23.45 -1.19 5.21
N GLY A 49 23.14 -2.32 4.61
CA GLY A 49 22.20 -3.32 5.09
C GLY A 49 20.99 -3.43 4.18
N PHE A 50 19.79 -3.56 4.76
CA PHE A 50 18.53 -3.73 4.07
C PHE A 50 17.58 -2.58 4.42
N ALA A 51 17.91 -1.35 3.97
CA ALA A 51 17.07 -0.16 4.19
C ALA A 51 15.80 -0.24 3.35
N ASP A 52 14.63 -0.40 3.99
CA ASP A 52 13.38 -0.72 3.30
C ASP A 52 12.23 0.21 3.71
N PHE A 53 11.35 -0.20 4.62
CA PHE A 53 10.14 0.56 4.97
C PHE A 53 10.43 1.86 5.71
N LEU A 54 9.60 2.87 5.45
CA LEU A 54 9.80 4.24 5.88
C LEU A 54 8.65 4.75 6.76
N ALA A 55 8.97 5.60 7.76
CA ALA A 55 8.01 6.41 8.51
C ALA A 55 8.56 7.82 8.70
N VAL A 56 7.81 8.83 8.28
CA VAL A 56 8.24 10.25 8.33
C VAL A 56 8.09 10.81 9.74
N ASP A 57 9.14 11.45 10.25
CA ASP A 57 9.19 12.11 11.54
C ASP A 57 9.71 13.54 11.37
N GLY A 58 8.81 14.46 11.08
CA GLY A 58 9.15 15.85 10.73
C GLY A 58 9.96 15.92 9.42
N ASP A 59 11.17 16.43 9.51
CA ASP A 59 12.12 16.51 8.39
C ASP A 59 13.01 15.26 8.26
N ALA A 60 12.89 14.34 9.20
CA ALA A 60 13.61 13.07 9.22
C ALA A 60 12.71 11.89 8.83
N VAL A 61 13.33 10.76 8.61
CA VAL A 61 12.65 9.51 8.31
C VAL A 61 13.25 8.37 9.14
N TRP A 62 12.39 7.53 9.67
CA TRP A 62 12.78 6.23 10.21
C TRP A 62 12.74 5.21 9.08
N VAL A 63 13.75 4.34 9.02
CA VAL A 63 13.86 3.27 8.04
C VAL A 63 14.11 1.94 8.74
N THR A 64 13.42 0.88 8.31
CA THR A 64 13.74 -0.50 8.71
C THR A 64 15.05 -0.93 8.06
N ASN A 65 15.87 -1.69 8.79
CA ASN A 65 17.14 -2.23 8.28
C ASN A 65 17.40 -3.60 8.91
N ASP A 66 18.45 -4.29 8.50
CA ASP A 66 18.88 -5.55 9.09
C ASP A 66 19.12 -5.42 10.59
N GLY A 67 18.27 -6.08 11.40
CA GLY A 67 18.41 -6.13 12.85
C GLY A 67 18.16 -4.81 13.60
N ARG A 68 17.68 -3.75 12.93
CA ARG A 68 17.51 -2.44 13.55
C ARG A 68 16.53 -1.56 12.78
N VAL A 69 16.09 -0.46 13.41
CA VAL A 69 15.51 0.71 12.74
C VAL A 69 16.47 1.89 12.90
N GLU A 70 16.55 2.73 11.89
CA GLU A 70 17.46 3.89 11.87
C GLU A 70 16.69 5.17 11.55
N LYS A 71 17.05 6.28 12.20
CA LYS A 71 16.53 7.62 11.89
C LYS A 71 17.56 8.40 11.09
N TRP A 72 17.12 8.98 9.97
CA TRP A 72 17.96 9.72 9.04
C TRP A 72 17.34 11.07 8.70
N SER A 73 18.19 12.06 8.48
CA SER A 73 17.87 13.31 7.78
C SER A 73 18.63 13.37 6.47
N PRO A 74 18.37 14.38 5.59
CA PRO A 74 19.17 14.56 4.37
C PRO A 74 20.67 14.75 4.63
N GLU A 75 21.05 15.19 5.85
CA GLU A 75 22.44 15.44 6.25
C GLU A 75 23.12 14.19 6.83
N GLY A 76 22.35 13.15 7.23
CA GLY A 76 22.94 11.92 7.76
C GLY A 76 22.10 11.21 8.83
N LYS A 77 22.72 10.19 9.42
CA LYS A 77 22.09 9.36 10.45
C LYS A 77 21.98 10.09 11.79
N LEU A 78 20.79 10.06 12.38
CA LEU A 78 20.45 10.70 13.64
C LEU A 78 20.39 9.73 14.82
N ALA A 79 19.85 8.50 14.58
CA ALA A 79 19.69 7.48 15.62
C ALA A 79 19.63 6.08 15.02
N ALA A 80 19.81 5.07 15.88
CA ALA A 80 19.53 3.67 15.56
C ALA A 80 19.04 2.94 16.81
N VAL A 81 18.13 1.99 16.62
CA VAL A 81 17.58 1.13 17.67
C VAL A 81 17.58 -0.31 17.18
N ASP A 82 18.17 -1.21 17.95
CA ASP A 82 18.18 -2.62 17.63
C ASP A 82 16.77 -3.20 17.75
N VAL A 83 16.25 -3.73 16.65
CA VAL A 83 15.01 -4.48 16.54
C VAL A 83 15.34 -5.75 15.78
N PRO A 84 15.19 -6.94 16.36
CA PRO A 84 15.77 -8.18 15.81
C PRO A 84 15.36 -8.52 14.38
N ARG A 85 14.12 -8.17 13.97
CA ARG A 85 13.64 -8.26 12.60
C ARG A 85 12.49 -7.29 12.38
N PRO A 86 12.81 -6.00 12.13
CA PRO A 86 11.76 -5.05 11.73
C PRO A 86 11.23 -5.46 10.36
N CYS A 87 9.92 -5.35 10.17
CA CYS A 87 9.27 -5.88 8.97
C CYS A 87 7.98 -5.11 8.65
N GLY A 88 7.87 -4.67 7.42
CA GLY A 88 6.71 -3.93 6.93
C GLY A 88 6.67 -2.46 7.36
N THR A 89 5.56 -1.80 7.07
CA THR A 89 5.42 -0.38 7.33
C THR A 89 5.34 -0.08 8.83
N MET A 90 5.85 1.09 9.19
CA MET A 90 5.85 1.60 10.56
C MET A 90 4.86 2.75 10.70
N ALA A 91 4.38 2.99 11.92
CA ALA A 91 3.53 4.13 12.25
C ALA A 91 4.20 5.09 13.22
N ILE A 92 3.85 6.37 13.11
CA ILE A 92 4.20 7.39 14.11
C ILE A 92 2.90 7.85 14.79
N ALA A 93 2.85 7.69 16.10
CA ALA A 93 1.73 8.13 16.93
C ALA A 93 2.20 8.37 18.37
N GLU A 94 1.56 9.31 19.05
CA GLU A 94 1.78 9.62 20.48
C GLU A 94 3.27 9.77 20.85
N GLY A 95 4.04 10.50 19.99
CA GLY A 95 5.46 10.74 20.22
C GLY A 95 6.36 9.52 20.09
N SER A 96 5.87 8.46 19.49
CA SER A 96 6.55 7.17 19.37
C SER A 96 6.49 6.61 17.95
N LEU A 97 7.55 5.90 17.56
CA LEU A 97 7.57 4.99 16.42
C LEU A 97 7.03 3.63 16.85
N TRP A 98 6.13 3.08 16.06
CA TRP A 98 5.56 1.76 16.24
C TRP A 98 6.01 0.86 15.11
N VAL A 99 6.74 -0.21 15.42
CA VAL A 99 7.34 -1.12 14.44
C VAL A 99 7.09 -2.57 14.80
N ALA A 100 6.74 -3.38 13.81
CA ALA A 100 6.62 -4.81 13.99
C ALA A 100 8.01 -5.47 14.09
N ASN A 101 8.22 -6.32 15.11
CA ASN A 101 9.34 -7.23 15.23
C ASN A 101 8.87 -8.64 14.84
N CYS A 102 9.00 -9.02 13.58
CA CYS A 102 8.51 -10.28 13.05
C CYS A 102 9.16 -11.52 13.66
N LYS A 103 10.37 -11.39 14.20
CA LYS A 103 11.04 -12.50 14.90
C LYS A 103 10.38 -12.83 16.25
N GLY A 104 9.88 -11.81 16.94
CA GLY A 104 9.27 -11.95 18.27
C GLY A 104 7.75 -12.05 18.25
N GLY A 105 7.08 -11.78 17.12
CA GLY A 105 5.63 -11.66 17.08
C GLY A 105 5.10 -10.48 17.91
N GLU A 106 5.80 -9.37 17.87
CA GLU A 106 5.59 -8.21 18.72
C GLU A 106 5.49 -6.92 17.92
N VAL A 107 4.82 -5.93 18.47
CA VAL A 107 4.96 -4.52 18.08
C VAL A 107 5.79 -3.81 19.14
N TRP A 108 6.84 -3.12 18.71
CA TRP A 108 7.69 -2.33 19.59
C TRP A 108 7.30 -0.86 19.50
N ARG A 109 7.27 -0.19 20.66
CA ARG A 109 7.11 1.25 20.80
C ARG A 109 8.45 1.88 21.12
N ILE A 110 8.89 2.83 20.30
CA ILE A 110 10.18 3.51 20.41
C ILE A 110 9.92 5.02 20.51
N ASN A 111 10.44 5.67 21.53
CA ASN A 111 10.31 7.11 21.72
C ASN A 111 11.05 7.90 20.64
N LEU A 112 10.38 8.82 19.96
CA LEU A 112 10.95 9.59 18.85
C LEU A 112 12.06 10.55 19.25
N ALA A 113 12.02 11.08 20.49
CA ALA A 113 13.00 12.06 20.97
C ALA A 113 14.27 11.41 21.53
N THR A 114 14.11 10.26 22.22
CA THR A 114 15.23 9.61 22.93
C THR A 114 15.74 8.34 22.24
N ALA A 115 15.01 7.83 21.24
CA ALA A 115 15.24 6.53 20.61
C ALA A 115 15.20 5.35 21.61
N ALA A 116 14.59 5.51 22.78
CA ALA A 116 14.45 4.44 23.76
C ALA A 116 13.27 3.53 23.45
N VAL A 117 13.43 2.22 23.65
CA VAL A 117 12.33 1.26 23.58
C VAL A 117 11.45 1.43 24.84
N GLU A 118 10.20 1.82 24.67
CA GLU A 118 9.24 2.06 25.77
C GLU A 118 8.39 0.83 26.06
N ALA A 119 8.04 0.04 25.02
CA ALA A 119 7.22 -1.15 25.17
C ALA A 119 7.51 -2.19 24.07
N LYS A 120 7.24 -3.45 24.41
CA LYS A 120 7.21 -4.60 23.49
C LYS A 120 5.90 -5.33 23.73
N ILE A 121 5.03 -5.31 22.74
CA ILE A 121 3.64 -5.78 22.88
C ILE A 121 3.49 -7.03 22.05
N ALA A 122 3.27 -8.17 22.72
CA ALA A 122 3.03 -9.45 22.04
C ALA A 122 1.66 -9.40 21.34
N THR A 123 1.66 -9.34 20.02
CA THR A 123 0.46 -9.25 19.20
C THR A 123 0.18 -10.53 18.41
N GLY A 124 1.16 -11.42 18.35
CA GLY A 124 1.18 -12.40 17.30
C GLY A 124 1.53 -11.79 15.95
N LEU A 125 1.73 -12.06 14.86
CA LEU A 125 1.80 -11.34 13.58
C LEU A 125 1.23 -12.22 12.48
N ALA A 126 0.39 -11.65 11.64
CA ALA A 126 -0.25 -12.39 10.56
C ALA A 126 0.77 -12.94 9.55
N ASN A 127 1.86 -12.23 9.33
CA ASN A 127 2.92 -12.64 8.41
C ASN A 127 4.32 -12.61 9.07
N PRO A 128 4.67 -13.58 9.92
CA PRO A 128 5.94 -13.56 10.65
C PRO A 128 7.17 -13.80 9.77
N LYS A 129 6.99 -14.27 8.54
CA LYS A 129 8.07 -14.51 7.58
C LYS A 129 8.20 -13.45 6.50
N GLY A 130 7.17 -12.67 6.28
CA GLY A 130 7.09 -11.62 5.28
C GLY A 130 6.97 -10.23 5.89
N GLU A 131 6.08 -9.44 5.35
CA GLU A 131 5.81 -8.07 5.71
C GLU A 131 4.47 -7.95 6.40
N THR A 132 4.36 -6.98 7.32
CA THR A 132 3.10 -6.69 8.00
C THR A 132 3.03 -5.19 8.30
N ASN A 133 1.91 -4.55 8.01
CA ASN A 133 1.78 -3.12 8.21
C ASN A 133 1.39 -2.80 9.66
N VAL A 134 2.06 -1.81 10.23
CA VAL A 134 1.60 -1.13 11.45
C VAL A 134 1.09 0.24 11.05
N VAL A 135 -0.14 0.57 11.42
CA VAL A 135 -0.76 1.87 11.14
C VAL A 135 -1.36 2.48 12.39
N ALA A 136 -1.45 3.81 12.42
CA ALA A 136 -2.06 4.56 13.51
C ALA A 136 -3.29 5.32 13.03
N GLY A 137 -4.32 5.36 13.85
CA GLY A 137 -5.54 6.12 13.57
C GLY A 137 -6.62 5.88 14.61
N ALA A 138 -7.55 6.80 14.75
CA ALA A 138 -8.63 6.80 15.75
C ALA A 138 -8.11 6.57 17.18
N GLY A 139 -6.97 7.19 17.55
CA GLY A 139 -6.37 7.05 18.88
C GLY A 139 -5.84 5.66 19.20
N ALA A 140 -5.55 4.85 18.18
CA ALA A 140 -5.05 3.47 18.35
C ALA A 140 -3.95 3.15 17.33
N VAL A 141 -3.22 2.07 17.60
CA VAL A 141 -2.29 1.44 16.67
C VAL A 141 -2.85 0.08 16.28
N TRP A 142 -2.78 -0.22 14.98
CA TRP A 142 -3.38 -1.41 14.39
C TRP A 142 -2.32 -2.25 13.68
N VAL A 143 -2.42 -3.57 13.83
CA VAL A 143 -1.51 -4.53 13.20
C VAL A 143 -2.23 -5.83 12.86
N PRO A 144 -1.98 -6.45 11.71
CA PRO A 144 -2.42 -7.82 11.43
C PRO A 144 -1.74 -8.79 12.41
N SER A 145 -2.54 -9.56 13.16
CA SER A 145 -2.05 -10.35 14.29
C SER A 145 -2.16 -11.86 14.11
N ASP A 146 -2.93 -12.33 13.13
CA ASP A 146 -3.12 -13.76 12.83
C ASP A 146 -3.44 -13.94 11.34
N PRO A 147 -2.80 -14.88 10.62
CA PRO A 147 -3.08 -15.17 9.21
C PRO A 147 -4.52 -15.64 8.97
N ALA A 148 -5.21 -16.16 10.00
CA ALA A 148 -6.63 -16.48 9.91
C ALA A 148 -7.55 -15.24 9.82
N GLY A 149 -6.99 -14.04 9.69
CA GLY A 149 -7.72 -12.79 9.51
C GLY A 149 -8.06 -12.12 10.85
N LYS A 150 -7.04 -11.79 11.64
CA LYS A 150 -7.20 -11.01 12.87
C LYS A 150 -6.31 -9.77 12.83
N LEU A 151 -6.88 -8.65 13.27
CA LEU A 151 -6.16 -7.42 13.54
C LEU A 151 -6.18 -7.16 15.05
N ALA A 152 -5.02 -6.81 15.61
CA ALA A 152 -4.93 -6.30 16.98
C ALA A 152 -5.07 -4.78 16.95
N ARG A 153 -5.89 -4.25 17.87
CA ARG A 153 -5.99 -2.82 18.19
C ARG A 153 -5.27 -2.57 19.50
N ILE A 154 -4.24 -1.74 19.46
CA ILE A 154 -3.41 -1.39 20.62
C ILE A 154 -3.80 0.02 21.08
N ASP A 155 -4.04 0.18 22.38
CA ASP A 155 -4.16 1.49 23.02
C ASP A 155 -2.77 2.04 23.35
N PRO A 156 -2.34 3.15 22.75
CA PRO A 156 -1.02 3.72 23.00
C PRO A 156 -0.86 4.30 24.41
N ALA A 157 -1.94 4.59 25.14
CA ALA A 157 -1.86 5.09 26.50
C ALA A 157 -1.49 3.98 27.50
N THR A 158 -1.93 2.76 27.26
CA THR A 158 -1.73 1.60 28.13
C THR A 158 -0.76 0.56 27.59
N ASN A 159 -0.39 0.65 26.30
CA ASN A 159 0.38 -0.35 25.56
C ASN A 159 -0.27 -1.75 25.59
N ALA A 160 -1.59 -1.81 25.63
CA ALA A 160 -2.37 -3.03 25.70
C ALA A 160 -3.19 -3.26 24.43
N ILE A 161 -3.41 -4.53 24.08
CA ILE A 161 -4.39 -4.90 23.06
C ILE A 161 -5.77 -4.74 23.68
N VAL A 162 -6.59 -3.83 23.15
CA VAL A 162 -7.91 -3.50 23.67
C VAL A 162 -9.06 -4.08 22.83
N ALA A 163 -8.76 -4.51 21.60
CA ALA A 163 -9.71 -5.20 20.74
C ALA A 163 -9.02 -6.08 19.71
N THR A 164 -9.77 -7.06 19.21
CA THR A 164 -9.39 -7.86 18.04
C THR A 164 -10.50 -7.77 17.01
N VAL A 165 -10.15 -7.43 15.77
CA VAL A 165 -11.07 -7.34 14.64
C VAL A 165 -10.92 -8.57 13.77
N THR A 166 -12.04 -9.13 13.31
CA THR A 166 -12.04 -10.23 12.34
C THR A 166 -12.19 -9.64 10.95
N VAL A 167 -11.25 -9.99 10.07
CA VAL A 167 -11.18 -9.59 8.66
C VAL A 167 -10.99 -10.82 7.77
N THR A 168 -10.92 -10.65 6.45
CA THR A 168 -10.58 -11.73 5.52
C THR A 168 -9.21 -12.33 5.89
N PRO A 169 -9.03 -13.67 5.88
CA PRO A 169 -7.73 -14.30 6.07
C PRO A 169 -6.64 -13.76 5.12
N GLU A 170 -5.38 -13.89 5.52
CA GLU A 170 -4.22 -13.41 4.75
C GLU A 170 -4.26 -11.89 4.50
N THR A 171 -4.78 -11.15 5.50
CA THR A 171 -4.73 -9.69 5.53
C THR A 171 -3.41 -9.25 6.17
N TRP A 172 -2.57 -8.53 5.39
CA TRP A 172 -1.24 -8.08 5.82
C TRP A 172 -1.05 -6.58 5.69
N TYR A 173 -1.80 -5.94 4.79
CA TYR A 173 -1.62 -4.54 4.44
C TYR A 173 -2.77 -3.69 4.96
N LEU A 174 -2.40 -2.59 5.64
CA LEU A 174 -3.33 -1.68 6.28
C LEU A 174 -3.04 -0.24 5.88
N ALA A 175 -4.09 0.60 5.84
CA ALA A 175 -3.99 2.05 5.83
C ALA A 175 -5.09 2.65 6.71
N PHE A 176 -4.91 3.88 7.21
CA PHE A 176 -5.93 4.61 7.94
C PHE A 176 -6.24 5.93 7.26
N GLY A 177 -7.51 6.23 7.05
CA GLY A 177 -8.00 7.50 6.51
C GLY A 177 -9.51 7.47 6.30
N PHE A 178 -10.12 8.63 6.12
CA PHE A 178 -11.57 8.78 5.99
C PHE A 178 -12.31 8.15 7.19
N ASP A 179 -11.77 8.35 8.40
CA ASP A 179 -12.30 7.84 9.68
C ASP A 179 -12.47 6.31 9.71
N ALA A 180 -11.72 5.57 8.89
CA ALA A 180 -11.78 4.13 8.82
C ALA A 180 -10.38 3.50 8.72
N LEU A 181 -10.26 2.26 9.21
CA LEU A 181 -9.14 1.39 8.91
C LEU A 181 -9.47 0.60 7.64
N TRP A 182 -8.52 0.53 6.73
CA TRP A 182 -8.59 -0.19 5.48
C TRP A 182 -7.63 -1.37 5.50
N ALA A 183 -8.13 -2.55 5.15
CA ALA A 183 -7.40 -3.80 5.27
C ALA A 183 -7.44 -4.58 3.96
N VAL A 184 -6.26 -4.96 3.42
CA VAL A 184 -6.13 -5.72 2.18
C VAL A 184 -5.71 -7.15 2.48
N SER A 185 -6.51 -8.09 1.97
CA SER A 185 -6.15 -9.49 1.86
C SER A 185 -5.70 -9.79 0.42
N SER A 186 -4.44 -10.20 0.27
CA SER A 186 -3.87 -10.54 -1.04
C SER A 186 -4.51 -11.79 -1.62
N GLU A 187 -4.65 -12.85 -0.82
CA GLU A 187 -5.27 -14.12 -1.22
C GLU A 187 -6.79 -13.98 -1.43
N GLY A 188 -7.48 -13.26 -0.54
CA GLY A 188 -8.90 -12.98 -0.67
C GLY A 188 -9.25 -12.03 -1.80
N LYS A 189 -8.26 -11.28 -2.30
CA LYS A 189 -8.42 -10.21 -3.29
C LYS A 189 -9.50 -9.21 -2.85
N THR A 190 -9.40 -8.76 -1.60
CA THR A 190 -10.37 -7.85 -0.99
C THR A 190 -9.71 -6.66 -0.32
N LEU A 191 -10.42 -5.53 -0.36
CA LEU A 191 -10.24 -4.40 0.53
C LEU A 191 -11.44 -4.35 1.47
N GLU A 192 -11.21 -4.36 2.76
CA GLU A 192 -12.24 -4.24 3.78
C GLU A 192 -12.14 -2.90 4.50
N ARG A 193 -13.29 -2.26 4.71
CA ARG A 193 -13.44 -1.07 5.55
C ARG A 193 -13.82 -1.50 6.96
N VAL A 194 -13.01 -1.14 7.94
CA VAL A 194 -13.25 -1.40 9.36
C VAL A 194 -13.61 -0.10 10.07
N ASP A 195 -14.72 -0.08 10.78
CA ASP A 195 -15.11 1.02 11.66
C ASP A 195 -14.32 0.91 12.98
N PRO A 196 -13.48 1.92 13.30
CA PRO A 196 -12.65 1.90 14.51
C PRO A 196 -13.46 2.09 15.81
N THR A 197 -14.71 2.55 15.72
CA THR A 197 -15.59 2.72 16.88
C THR A 197 -16.20 1.38 17.30
N THR A 198 -16.69 0.61 16.33
CA THR A 198 -17.35 -0.68 16.58
C THR A 198 -16.41 -1.86 16.47
N ASN A 199 -15.18 -1.67 15.94
CA ASN A 199 -14.21 -2.72 15.65
C ASN A 199 -14.78 -3.81 14.72
N ALA A 200 -15.55 -3.41 13.72
CA ALA A 200 -16.24 -4.32 12.81
C ALA A 200 -16.01 -3.93 11.34
N VAL A 201 -15.97 -4.93 10.47
CA VAL A 201 -16.00 -4.72 9.02
C VAL A 201 -17.36 -4.15 8.62
N THR A 202 -17.37 -3.03 7.92
CA THR A 202 -18.58 -2.33 7.46
C THR A 202 -18.79 -2.40 5.96
N GLY A 203 -17.82 -2.94 5.23
CA GLY A 203 -17.94 -3.14 3.80
C GLY A 203 -16.71 -3.79 3.19
N THR A 204 -16.90 -4.40 2.02
CA THR A 204 -15.87 -5.16 1.31
C THR A 204 -15.90 -4.82 -0.16
N VAL A 205 -14.74 -4.57 -0.75
CA VAL A 205 -14.52 -4.31 -2.18
C VAL A 205 -13.71 -5.47 -2.76
N LYS A 206 -14.14 -5.98 -3.91
CA LYS A 206 -13.35 -6.94 -4.70
C LYS A 206 -12.29 -6.19 -5.50
N LEU A 207 -11.05 -6.66 -5.38
CA LEU A 207 -9.86 -6.14 -6.08
C LEU A 207 -9.41 -7.06 -7.21
N GLY A 208 -8.45 -6.58 -7.99
CA GLY A 208 -7.75 -7.34 -9.02
C GLY A 208 -6.74 -8.33 -8.44
N ASP A 209 -5.77 -8.72 -9.27
CA ASP A 209 -4.83 -9.78 -8.93
C ASP A 209 -3.72 -9.32 -7.98
N THR A 210 -3.48 -10.14 -6.96
CA THR A 210 -2.42 -9.95 -5.95
C THR A 210 -2.42 -8.51 -5.39
N PRO A 211 -3.53 -8.03 -4.77
CA PRO A 211 -3.54 -6.71 -4.17
C PRO A 211 -2.57 -6.66 -2.98
N GLY A 212 -1.91 -5.52 -2.81
CA GLY A 212 -0.87 -5.33 -1.80
C GLY A 212 -0.96 -3.98 -1.11
N PHE A 213 0.12 -3.19 -1.18
CA PHE A 213 0.21 -1.91 -0.51
C PHE A 213 -0.93 -0.96 -0.90
N LEU A 214 -1.32 -0.15 0.07
CA LEU A 214 -2.42 0.81 -0.06
C LEU A 214 -2.13 2.07 0.73
N THR A 215 -2.79 3.15 0.33
CA THR A 215 -2.82 4.42 1.06
C THR A 215 -4.21 5.03 1.02
N ALA A 216 -4.54 5.89 1.97
CA ALA A 216 -5.81 6.59 2.04
C ALA A 216 -5.58 8.11 2.09
N GLY A 217 -5.88 8.80 1.00
CA GLY A 217 -5.65 10.23 0.84
C GLY A 217 -6.06 10.69 -0.56
N GLU A 218 -5.93 11.98 -0.85
CA GLU A 218 -6.30 12.57 -2.14
C GLU A 218 -7.69 12.12 -2.64
N GLY A 219 -8.65 12.06 -1.68
CA GLY A 219 -10.06 11.78 -1.94
C GLY A 219 -10.44 10.32 -2.18
N ALA A 220 -9.52 9.36 -2.00
CA ALA A 220 -9.79 7.94 -2.23
C ALA A 220 -8.89 7.02 -1.39
N VAL A 221 -9.22 5.73 -1.40
CA VAL A 221 -8.29 4.66 -1.02
C VAL A 221 -7.66 4.10 -2.29
N TRP A 222 -6.34 4.08 -2.31
CA TRP A 222 -5.54 3.65 -3.46
C TRP A 222 -4.86 2.33 -3.14
N VAL A 223 -5.05 1.34 -3.99
CA VAL A 223 -4.54 -0.01 -3.77
C VAL A 223 -3.74 -0.48 -4.97
N GLN A 224 -2.53 -0.95 -4.74
CA GLN A 224 -1.77 -1.65 -5.76
C GLN A 224 -2.38 -3.02 -6.03
N GLU A 225 -2.80 -3.28 -7.25
CA GLU A 225 -3.13 -4.60 -7.77
C GLU A 225 -1.88 -5.12 -8.50
N GLN A 226 -0.97 -5.71 -7.71
CA GLN A 226 0.42 -5.96 -8.13
C GLN A 226 0.51 -6.93 -9.31
N GLY A 227 -0.32 -7.98 -9.34
CA GLY A 227 -0.36 -8.94 -10.43
C GLY A 227 -0.88 -8.35 -11.74
N ASP A 228 -1.80 -7.41 -11.65
CA ASP A 228 -2.37 -6.72 -12.81
C ASP A 228 -1.55 -5.52 -13.27
N GLY A 229 -0.57 -5.09 -12.49
CA GLY A 229 0.22 -3.87 -12.77
C GLY A 229 -0.61 -2.59 -12.74
N THR A 230 -1.68 -2.55 -11.92
CA THR A 230 -2.61 -1.42 -11.82
C THR A 230 -2.66 -0.84 -10.40
N VAL A 231 -3.07 0.42 -10.32
CA VAL A 231 -3.48 1.06 -9.07
C VAL A 231 -4.98 1.31 -9.14
N ALA A 232 -5.73 0.70 -8.23
CA ALA A 232 -7.17 0.89 -8.10
C ALA A 232 -7.48 2.11 -7.23
N LYS A 233 -8.40 2.97 -7.68
CA LYS A 233 -9.01 4.06 -6.92
C LYS A 233 -10.34 3.59 -6.37
N VAL A 234 -10.48 3.53 -5.05
CA VAL A 234 -11.72 3.13 -4.37
C VAL A 234 -12.33 4.33 -3.66
N ASP A 235 -13.60 4.61 -3.93
CA ASP A 235 -14.34 5.63 -3.21
C ASP A 235 -14.62 5.20 -1.77
N PRO A 236 -14.20 5.97 -0.75
CA PRO A 236 -14.27 5.53 0.65
C PRO A 236 -15.69 5.50 1.20
N THR A 237 -16.64 6.14 0.54
CA THR A 237 -18.04 6.22 0.99
C THR A 237 -18.91 5.15 0.34
N SER A 238 -18.88 5.08 -0.99
CA SER A 238 -19.70 4.14 -1.75
C SER A 238 -19.09 2.74 -1.87
N LEU A 239 -17.79 2.59 -1.57
CA LEU A 239 -17.02 1.36 -1.74
C LEU A 239 -16.96 0.89 -3.21
N ALA A 240 -17.17 1.80 -4.14
CA ALA A 240 -17.05 1.51 -5.57
C ALA A 240 -15.62 1.73 -6.06
N ILE A 241 -15.17 0.90 -7.01
CA ILE A 241 -13.95 1.17 -7.77
C ILE A 241 -14.25 2.30 -8.74
N ALA A 242 -13.70 3.49 -8.48
CA ALA A 242 -13.90 4.68 -9.30
C ALA A 242 -13.04 4.70 -10.57
N GLY A 243 -12.03 3.84 -10.63
CA GLY A 243 -11.16 3.68 -11.79
C GLY A 243 -9.87 2.95 -11.47
N ARG A 244 -9.06 2.71 -12.48
CA ARG A 244 -7.75 2.07 -12.39
C ARG A 244 -6.74 2.78 -13.28
N THR A 245 -5.50 2.88 -12.83
CA THR A 245 -4.37 3.33 -13.64
C THR A 245 -3.48 2.13 -13.95
N LYS A 246 -3.27 1.80 -15.22
CA LYS A 246 -2.27 0.82 -15.63
C LYS A 246 -0.91 1.48 -15.60
N VAL A 247 0.01 0.95 -14.78
CA VAL A 247 1.35 1.51 -14.57
C VAL A 247 2.42 0.70 -15.30
N GLY A 248 2.36 -0.60 -15.22
CA GLY A 248 3.31 -1.53 -15.83
C GLY A 248 2.71 -2.92 -15.99
N ASP A 249 3.52 -3.92 -16.32
CA ASP A 249 3.06 -5.30 -16.43
C ASP A 249 2.75 -5.91 -15.06
N ASN A 250 3.49 -5.48 -14.04
CA ASN A 250 3.26 -5.81 -12.63
C ASN A 250 3.75 -4.64 -11.74
N LEU A 251 3.39 -4.66 -10.45
CA LEU A 251 3.84 -3.69 -9.44
C LEU A 251 4.46 -4.37 -8.23
N LYS A 252 5.18 -5.47 -8.44
CA LYS A 252 5.84 -6.21 -7.35
C LYS A 252 6.88 -5.34 -6.66
N TRP A 253 7.00 -5.51 -5.34
CA TRP A 253 8.04 -4.96 -4.48
C TRP A 253 8.05 -3.42 -4.37
N GLY A 254 6.94 -2.78 -4.70
CA GLY A 254 6.78 -1.34 -4.57
C GLY A 254 6.01 -0.92 -3.32
N ASP A 255 5.78 0.37 -3.19
CA ASP A 255 5.01 1.01 -2.12
C ASP A 255 4.17 2.15 -2.71
N ILE A 256 3.26 2.72 -1.93
CA ILE A 256 2.35 3.77 -2.39
C ILE A 256 2.07 4.77 -1.26
N ASP A 257 2.04 6.06 -1.61
CA ASP A 257 1.65 7.12 -0.70
C ASP A 257 0.86 8.22 -1.43
N THR A 258 0.25 9.15 -0.71
CA THR A 258 -0.52 10.27 -1.26
C THR A 258 -0.10 11.59 -0.63
N GLY A 259 -0.16 12.65 -1.40
CA GLY A 259 0.04 14.02 -0.91
C GLY A 259 0.40 14.99 -2.01
N GLY A 260 0.20 16.29 -1.76
CA GLY A 260 0.49 17.35 -2.71
C GLY A 260 -0.35 17.31 -3.98
N GLY A 261 -1.58 16.77 -3.90
CA GLY A 261 -2.47 16.62 -5.04
C GLY A 261 -2.03 15.51 -6.01
N ALA A 262 -1.34 14.48 -5.51
CA ALA A 262 -0.85 13.36 -6.31
C ALA A 262 -0.88 12.04 -5.54
N VAL A 263 -0.88 10.94 -6.29
CA VAL A 263 -0.59 9.59 -5.80
C VAL A 263 0.83 9.24 -6.24
N TRP A 264 1.64 8.86 -5.29
CA TRP A 264 3.05 8.54 -5.46
C TRP A 264 3.25 7.04 -5.34
N LEU A 265 3.81 6.43 -6.37
CA LEU A 265 4.02 5.00 -6.43
C LEU A 265 5.52 4.71 -6.50
N ARG A 266 6.04 3.92 -5.58
CA ARG A 266 7.37 3.33 -5.69
C ARG A 266 7.30 2.16 -6.66
N THR A 267 8.15 2.15 -7.66
CA THR A 267 8.24 1.08 -8.66
C THR A 267 9.65 0.51 -8.70
N THR A 268 9.89 -0.59 -9.37
CA THR A 268 11.13 -1.37 -9.23
C THR A 268 11.86 -1.60 -10.53
N ASP A 269 11.13 -1.83 -11.64
CA ASP A 269 11.72 -2.37 -12.86
C ASP A 269 12.16 -1.29 -13.85
N ASP A 270 11.38 -0.20 -13.98
CA ASP A 270 11.60 0.80 -15.04
C ASP A 270 12.13 2.15 -14.51
N GLN A 271 11.69 2.54 -13.32
CA GLN A 271 12.04 3.83 -12.68
C GLN A 271 11.88 3.73 -11.16
N THR A 272 12.34 4.74 -10.43
CA THR A 272 12.19 4.79 -8.97
C THR A 272 10.74 5.04 -8.57
N MET A 273 10.06 6.01 -9.19
CA MET A 273 8.70 6.38 -8.82
C MET A 273 7.84 6.81 -10.00
N VAL A 274 6.53 6.62 -9.84
CA VAL A 274 5.49 7.09 -10.75
C VAL A 274 4.55 8.02 -10.00
N VAL A 275 4.16 9.12 -10.65
CA VAL A 275 3.23 10.11 -10.09
C VAL A 275 1.93 10.06 -10.89
N ILE A 276 0.82 9.83 -10.19
CA ILE A 276 -0.51 9.68 -10.79
C ILE A 276 -1.39 10.87 -10.37
N ASP A 277 -2.14 11.41 -11.33
CA ASP A 277 -3.17 12.41 -11.06
C ASP A 277 -4.40 11.78 -10.40
N PRO A 278 -4.78 12.18 -9.16
CA PRO A 278 -5.91 11.55 -8.47
C PRO A 278 -7.27 11.85 -9.09
N ALA A 279 -7.40 12.92 -9.88
CA ALA A 279 -8.67 13.30 -10.51
C ALA A 279 -8.86 12.59 -11.86
N THR A 280 -7.82 12.57 -12.70
CA THR A 280 -7.88 12.05 -14.07
C THR A 280 -7.40 10.62 -14.22
N LEU A 281 -6.69 10.09 -13.21
CA LEU A 281 -6.02 8.79 -13.23
C LEU A 281 -4.88 8.69 -14.24
N ALA A 282 -4.43 9.80 -14.81
CA ALA A 282 -3.33 9.83 -15.75
C ALA A 282 -1.97 9.81 -15.02
N ILE A 283 -0.97 9.19 -15.61
CA ILE A 283 0.41 9.26 -15.13
C ILE A 283 0.95 10.65 -15.48
N ARG A 284 1.31 11.44 -14.46
CA ARG A 284 1.92 12.77 -14.62
C ARG A 284 3.41 12.71 -14.88
N ALA A 285 4.10 11.76 -14.25
CA ALA A 285 5.53 11.63 -14.33
C ALA A 285 6.00 10.20 -14.04
N ARG A 286 7.15 9.87 -14.62
CA ARG A 286 8.00 8.72 -14.28
C ARG A 286 9.37 9.26 -13.95
N MET A 287 9.92 8.94 -12.79
CA MET A 287 11.09 9.63 -12.24
C MET A 287 12.11 8.64 -11.66
N GLY A 288 13.39 9.04 -11.77
CA GLY A 288 14.52 8.26 -11.29
C GLY A 288 14.82 7.03 -12.13
N GLU A 289 16.00 6.46 -11.93
CA GLU A 289 16.40 5.20 -12.55
C GLU A 289 15.83 4.01 -11.79
N ALA A 290 15.77 2.84 -12.42
CA ALA A 290 15.41 1.60 -11.73
C ALA A 290 16.50 1.22 -10.72
N VAL A 291 16.15 1.17 -9.45
CA VAL A 291 17.09 0.92 -8.34
C VAL A 291 16.65 -0.24 -7.42
N GLY A 292 15.79 -1.12 -7.94
CA GLY A 292 15.30 -2.27 -7.20
C GLY A 292 14.16 -1.93 -6.22
N SER A 293 13.95 -2.80 -5.25
CA SER A 293 12.83 -2.75 -4.30
C SER A 293 13.06 -1.76 -3.17
N GLY A 294 11.97 -1.21 -2.63
CA GLY A 294 11.97 -0.28 -1.52
C GLY A 294 10.63 0.41 -1.29
N ALA A 295 10.61 1.36 -0.38
CA ALA A 295 9.43 2.13 0.02
C ALA A 295 9.49 3.60 -0.44
N LEU A 296 8.35 4.29 -0.26
CA LEU A 296 8.19 5.70 -0.57
C LEU A 296 7.33 6.39 0.50
N ARG A 297 7.72 7.61 0.90
CA ARG A 297 6.88 8.49 1.72
C ARG A 297 6.95 9.91 1.23
N TYR A 298 5.77 10.47 0.97
CA TYR A 298 5.60 11.88 0.61
C TYR A 298 5.67 12.78 1.86
N THR A 299 6.24 13.96 1.69
CA THR A 299 6.14 15.08 2.64
C THR A 299 5.87 16.36 1.86
N ASN A 300 5.41 17.41 2.54
CA ASN A 300 5.23 18.73 1.92
C ASN A 300 6.53 19.42 1.47
N LYS A 301 7.69 18.85 1.79
CA LYS A 301 9.01 19.37 1.40
C LYS A 301 9.69 18.52 0.32
N GLY A 302 9.21 17.30 0.09
CA GLY A 302 9.79 16.37 -0.86
C GLY A 302 9.35 14.93 -0.61
N VAL A 303 10.08 13.99 -1.18
CA VAL A 303 9.76 12.57 -1.12
C VAL A 303 10.97 11.79 -0.63
N TRP A 304 10.77 10.90 0.33
CA TRP A 304 11.76 9.90 0.72
C TRP A 304 11.51 8.60 -0.06
N THR A 305 12.58 8.01 -0.58
CA THR A 305 12.54 6.65 -1.14
C THR A 305 13.68 5.82 -0.60
N SER A 306 13.45 4.54 -0.40
CA SER A 306 14.48 3.56 -0.12
C SER A 306 14.71 2.64 -1.32
N ALA A 307 15.90 2.04 -1.37
CA ALA A 307 16.26 0.99 -2.31
C ALA A 307 17.23 0.02 -1.63
N HIS A 308 16.68 -1.02 -0.99
CA HIS A 308 17.50 -1.97 -0.23
C HIS A 308 18.47 -2.75 -1.11
N ASP A 309 18.14 -3.03 -2.36
CA ASP A 309 19.03 -3.72 -3.31
C ASP A 309 20.29 -2.91 -3.60
N ASN A 310 20.18 -1.58 -3.61
CA ASN A 310 21.29 -0.65 -3.80
C ASN A 310 21.83 -0.08 -2.47
N GLN A 311 21.23 -0.44 -1.34
CA GLN A 311 21.57 0.08 -0.02
C GLN A 311 21.55 1.62 0.03
N THR A 312 20.47 2.21 -0.50
CA THR A 312 20.30 3.67 -0.57
C THR A 312 19.00 4.12 0.07
N LEU A 313 19.06 5.31 0.62
CA LEU A 313 17.93 6.13 1.04
C LEU A 313 18.06 7.45 0.30
N SER A 314 17.03 7.87 -0.43
CA SER A 314 17.09 9.07 -1.24
C SER A 314 16.06 10.11 -0.78
N TRP A 315 16.52 11.36 -0.68
CA TRP A 315 15.67 12.52 -0.49
C TRP A 315 15.50 13.27 -1.82
N TRP A 316 14.26 13.36 -2.27
CA TRP A 316 13.87 14.05 -3.50
C TRP A 316 13.20 15.36 -3.13
N SER A 317 13.79 16.48 -3.48
CA SER A 317 13.27 17.81 -3.16
C SER A 317 13.37 18.75 -4.36
N ALA A 318 12.63 19.85 -4.31
CA ALA A 318 12.76 20.90 -5.30
C ALA A 318 14.23 21.37 -5.39
N PRO A 319 14.72 21.72 -6.59
CA PRO A 319 16.08 22.25 -6.73
C PRO A 319 16.26 23.52 -5.89
N ALA A 320 17.46 23.70 -5.36
CA ALA A 320 17.79 24.94 -4.66
C ALA A 320 17.56 26.13 -5.60
N PRO A 321 17.03 27.26 -5.11
CA PRO A 321 16.92 28.46 -5.93
C PRO A 321 18.30 28.82 -6.50
N ALA A 322 18.32 29.21 -7.77
CA ALA A 322 19.56 29.68 -8.40
C ALA A 322 20.13 30.87 -7.63
N PRO A 323 21.45 30.95 -7.42
CA PRO A 323 22.11 32.00 -6.67
C PRO A 323 21.93 33.39 -7.26
#